data_fb50f20bab1d2ed3e3f27f40d8dfa8bc
#
_entry.id   fb50f20bab1d2ed3e3f27f40d8dfa8bc
#
_cell.length_a   1.000
_cell.length_b   1.000
_cell.length_c   1.000
_cell.angle_alpha   90.00
_cell.angle_beta   90.00
_cell.angle_gamma   90.00
#
_symmetry.space_group_name_H-M   'P 1'
#
loop_
_entity.id
_entity.type
_entity.pdbx_description
1 polymer ?
#
loop_
_entity_poly.entity_id
_entity_poly.type
_entity_poly.pdbx_seq_one_letter_code
_entity_poly.pdbx_strand_id
1 'polypeptide(L)'
;MYTINKYQFNDFKCQANLHKANYAVLANMPDYGMKYSPDADFSEEYYLLKELSHPQIPTAYDFGQGDLFKGEKLLIRQNFVVLQHVNGYDLIDYFNEKNIEQPGTIDEIIKLFTTICDPLQYLHNKNYIHCDLKPGHLIITQKTGLVSLVDFELAIKFGDIIKGISREYASPEQLQMLAYLKDRPRKAHHKDISATIRLDGKTDLYSVGLLLYQVLTKKIWQTEKTPPSQINRSVPQELEEVTLSLLETNVANRISSADELKKALSSI
;
A
#
# COMPACT_ATOMS: atom_id res chain seq x y z
N MET A 1 8.25 -28.77 6.30
CA MET A 1 6.90 -28.39 5.82
C MET A 1 6.05 -27.93 6.99
N TYR A 2 5.32 -26.83 6.84
CA TYR A 2 4.37 -26.31 7.83
C TYR A 2 2.95 -26.52 7.31
N THR A 3 2.00 -26.62 8.24
CA THR A 3 0.58 -26.76 7.92
C THR A 3 -0.29 -25.91 8.84
N ILE A 4 -1.33 -25.28 8.28
CA ILE A 4 -2.46 -24.70 9.02
C ILE A 4 -3.71 -25.22 8.35
N ASN A 5 -4.54 -25.97 9.07
CA ASN A 5 -5.70 -26.69 8.52
C ASN A 5 -5.30 -27.54 7.29
N LYS A 6 -5.93 -27.27 6.11
CA LYS A 6 -5.63 -27.92 4.82
C LYS A 6 -4.45 -27.30 4.05
N TYR A 7 -3.91 -26.17 4.52
CA TYR A 7 -2.90 -25.40 3.80
C TYR A 7 -1.49 -25.81 4.18
N GLN A 8 -0.64 -26.06 3.19
CA GLN A 8 0.75 -26.48 3.36
C GLN A 8 1.71 -25.44 2.77
N PHE A 9 2.83 -25.18 3.44
CA PHE A 9 3.88 -24.28 2.98
C PHE A 9 5.25 -24.69 3.49
N ASN A 10 6.31 -24.33 2.77
CA ASN A 10 7.67 -24.84 3.06
C ASN A 10 8.49 -23.92 3.94
N ASP A 11 8.39 -22.60 3.76
CA ASP A 11 9.15 -21.61 4.51
C ASP A 11 8.39 -20.31 4.68
N PHE A 12 8.82 -19.55 5.70
CA PHE A 12 8.34 -18.20 5.93
C PHE A 12 9.07 -17.24 4.98
N LYS A 13 8.39 -16.59 4.08
CA LYS A 13 8.82 -15.27 3.65
C LYS A 13 8.32 -14.27 4.68
N CYS A 14 9.14 -14.01 5.69
CA CYS A 14 8.86 -12.99 6.68
C CYS A 14 8.91 -11.64 6.01
N GLN A 15 7.76 -11.00 5.86
CA GLN A 15 7.70 -9.56 5.58
C GLN A 15 6.32 -9.02 5.92
N ALA A 16 6.03 -8.87 7.19
CA ALA A 16 4.90 -8.04 7.56
C ALA A 16 5.35 -7.10 8.66
N ASN A 17 5.51 -5.85 8.29
CA ASN A 17 6.25 -4.86 9.06
C ASN A 17 5.49 -4.17 10.17
N LEU A 18 4.20 -4.34 10.39
CA LEU A 18 3.50 -3.58 11.44
C LEU A 18 2.67 -4.43 12.41
N HIS A 19 2.16 -5.58 12.02
CA HIS A 19 1.31 -6.39 12.88
C HIS A 19 1.84 -7.80 13.16
N LYS A 20 3.14 -8.05 12.95
CA LYS A 20 3.78 -9.37 13.21
C LYS A 20 3.12 -10.54 12.48
N ALA A 21 2.43 -10.31 11.38
CA ALA A 21 1.90 -11.36 10.56
C ALA A 21 3.00 -11.98 9.68
N ASN A 22 2.99 -13.29 9.55
CA ASN A 22 3.84 -13.99 8.62
C ASN A 22 3.12 -14.15 7.28
N TYR A 23 3.88 -14.24 6.19
CA TYR A 23 3.34 -14.54 4.86
C TYR A 23 4.04 -15.75 4.26
N ALA A 24 3.27 -16.65 3.67
CA ALA A 24 3.80 -17.82 2.98
C ALA A 24 3.03 -18.08 1.68
N VAL A 25 3.75 -18.49 0.63
CA VAL A 25 3.14 -19.03 -0.60
C VAL A 25 2.81 -20.51 -0.36
N LEU A 26 1.61 -20.94 -0.76
CA LEU A 26 1.15 -22.30 -0.52
C LEU A 26 1.88 -23.30 -1.44
N ALA A 27 2.41 -24.39 -0.85
CA ALA A 27 3.29 -25.31 -1.55
C ALA A 27 2.66 -25.99 -2.78
N ASN A 28 1.38 -26.36 -2.67
CA ASN A 28 0.65 -27.04 -3.73
C ASN A 28 -0.28 -26.12 -4.55
N MET A 29 -0.28 -24.82 -4.23
CA MET A 29 -1.12 -23.80 -4.83
C MET A 29 -0.32 -22.49 -4.96
N PRO A 30 0.61 -22.38 -5.91
CA PRO A 30 1.54 -21.25 -5.99
C PRO A 30 0.89 -19.90 -6.29
N ASP A 31 -0.34 -19.90 -6.80
CA ASP A 31 -1.14 -18.69 -7.02
C ASP A 31 -1.82 -18.19 -5.74
N TYR A 32 -1.61 -18.87 -4.60
CA TYR A 32 -2.20 -18.54 -3.31
C TYR A 32 -1.12 -18.23 -2.28
N GLY A 33 -1.32 -17.14 -1.57
CA GLY A 33 -0.55 -16.75 -0.40
C GLY A 33 -1.40 -16.76 0.86
N MET A 34 -0.79 -16.96 2.00
CA MET A 34 -1.45 -16.94 3.29
C MET A 34 -0.72 -15.98 4.23
N LYS A 35 -1.45 -15.00 4.77
CA LYS A 35 -1.02 -14.26 5.97
C LYS A 35 -1.50 -15.04 7.20
N TYR A 36 -0.69 -15.09 8.25
CA TYR A 36 -1.07 -15.71 9.50
C TYR A 36 -0.35 -15.10 10.70
N SER A 37 -1.04 -15.02 11.82
CA SER A 37 -0.54 -14.47 13.08
C SER A 37 -1.42 -14.94 14.24
N PRO A 38 -0.88 -15.17 15.44
CA PRO A 38 -1.72 -15.46 16.61
C PRO A 38 -2.54 -14.24 17.06
N ASP A 39 -2.05 -13.02 16.80
CA ASP A 39 -2.56 -11.78 17.38
C ASP A 39 -3.35 -10.90 16.39
N ALA A 40 -3.25 -11.15 15.07
CA ALA A 40 -3.95 -10.36 14.05
C ALA A 40 -5.37 -10.87 13.79
N ASP A 41 -6.31 -9.94 13.57
CA ASP A 41 -7.64 -10.23 13.03
C ASP A 41 -7.67 -9.86 11.55
N PHE A 42 -7.81 -10.84 10.68
CA PHE A 42 -7.86 -10.65 9.23
C PHE A 42 -9.28 -10.54 8.68
N SER A 43 -10.30 -10.52 9.53
CA SER A 43 -11.70 -10.53 9.07
C SER A 43 -12.07 -9.31 8.24
N GLU A 44 -11.66 -8.11 8.66
CA GLU A 44 -11.95 -6.87 7.94
C GLU A 44 -11.24 -6.84 6.56
N GLU A 45 -9.97 -7.25 6.47
CA GLU A 45 -9.25 -7.36 5.20
C GLU A 45 -9.93 -8.39 4.28
N TYR A 46 -10.31 -9.54 4.82
CA TYR A 46 -11.02 -10.57 4.05
C TYR A 46 -12.33 -10.05 3.46
N TYR A 47 -13.22 -9.47 4.29
CA TYR A 47 -14.51 -9.00 3.81
C TYR A 47 -14.37 -7.83 2.84
N LEU A 48 -13.46 -6.91 3.07
CA LEU A 48 -13.16 -5.83 2.12
C LEU A 48 -12.75 -6.41 0.75
N LEU A 49 -11.76 -7.31 0.73
CA LEU A 49 -11.28 -7.92 -0.51
C LEU A 49 -12.33 -8.77 -1.22
N LYS A 50 -13.32 -9.34 -0.49
CA LYS A 50 -14.47 -10.02 -1.08
C LYS A 50 -15.44 -9.07 -1.79
N GLU A 51 -15.50 -7.80 -1.38
CA GLU A 51 -16.33 -6.78 -2.03
C GLU A 51 -15.63 -6.14 -3.24
N LEU A 52 -14.30 -6.28 -3.35
CA LEU A 52 -13.51 -5.71 -4.42
C LEU A 52 -13.34 -6.72 -5.57
N SER A 53 -13.43 -6.22 -6.81
CA SER A 53 -13.18 -7.00 -8.03
C SER A 53 -12.41 -6.13 -9.03
N HIS A 54 -11.09 -6.22 -9.02
CA HIS A 54 -10.20 -5.48 -9.90
C HIS A 54 -8.95 -6.31 -10.22
N PRO A 55 -8.46 -6.35 -11.47
CA PRO A 55 -7.34 -7.23 -11.85
C PRO A 55 -6.01 -6.91 -11.14
N GLN A 56 -5.86 -5.70 -10.61
CA GLN A 56 -4.67 -5.25 -9.87
C GLN A 56 -4.90 -5.24 -8.33
N ILE A 57 -5.96 -5.87 -7.83
CA ILE A 57 -6.24 -6.06 -6.40
C ILE A 57 -6.42 -7.57 -6.16
N PRO A 58 -5.72 -8.17 -5.18
CA PRO A 58 -5.80 -9.60 -4.94
C PRO A 58 -7.18 -10.03 -4.45
N THR A 59 -7.62 -11.20 -4.87
CA THR A 59 -8.85 -11.83 -4.38
C THR A 59 -8.58 -12.52 -3.04
N ALA A 60 -9.49 -12.38 -2.07
CA ALA A 60 -9.49 -13.17 -0.85
C ALA A 60 -10.30 -14.49 -1.06
N TYR A 61 -9.76 -15.60 -0.57
CA TYR A 61 -10.34 -16.94 -0.77
C TYR A 61 -10.89 -17.56 0.50
N ASP A 62 -10.15 -17.46 1.60
CA ASP A 62 -10.50 -18.09 2.87
C ASP A 62 -9.91 -17.30 4.05
N PHE A 63 -10.52 -17.41 5.22
CA PHE A 63 -9.97 -16.90 6.48
C PHE A 63 -10.48 -17.70 7.65
N GLY A 64 -9.80 -17.63 8.78
CA GLY A 64 -10.22 -18.31 9.99
C GLY A 64 -9.11 -18.52 11.00
N GLN A 65 -9.28 -19.56 11.80
CA GLN A 65 -8.31 -19.98 12.79
C GLN A 65 -7.89 -21.43 12.56
N GLY A 66 -6.64 -21.73 12.83
CA GLY A 66 -6.11 -23.08 12.73
C GLY A 66 -4.84 -23.26 13.53
N ASP A 67 -4.51 -24.50 13.83
CA ASP A 67 -3.29 -24.84 14.53
C ASP A 67 -2.14 -24.96 13.54
N LEU A 68 -1.03 -24.26 13.84
CA LEU A 68 0.21 -24.33 13.07
C LEU A 68 1.02 -25.55 13.51
N PHE A 69 1.33 -26.41 12.56
CA PHE A 69 2.18 -27.57 12.76
C PHE A 69 3.49 -27.45 11.96
N LYS A 70 4.58 -28.00 12.50
CA LYS A 70 5.81 -28.30 11.77
C LYS A 70 6.02 -29.81 11.79
N GLY A 71 5.70 -30.48 10.66
CA GLY A 71 5.51 -31.94 10.66
C GLY A 71 4.36 -32.34 11.58
N GLU A 72 4.61 -33.22 12.53
CA GLU A 72 3.62 -33.63 13.55
C GLU A 72 3.61 -32.75 14.81
N LYS A 73 4.57 -31.83 14.94
CA LYS A 73 4.70 -30.98 16.13
C LYS A 73 3.76 -29.78 16.04
N LEU A 74 2.79 -29.69 16.95
CA LEU A 74 1.99 -28.49 17.17
C LEU A 74 2.88 -27.35 17.70
N LEU A 75 2.79 -26.18 17.09
CA LEU A 75 3.49 -24.97 17.50
C LEU A 75 2.57 -24.04 18.27
N ILE A 76 1.59 -23.44 17.58
CA ILE A 76 0.68 -22.44 18.17
C ILE A 76 -0.56 -22.27 17.25
N ARG A 77 -1.68 -21.88 17.84
CA ARG A 77 -2.88 -21.49 17.11
C ARG A 77 -2.68 -20.16 16.41
N GLN A 78 -3.13 -20.05 15.17
CA GLN A 78 -3.01 -18.89 14.29
C GLN A 78 -4.37 -18.45 13.78
N ASN A 79 -4.56 -17.13 13.65
CA ASN A 79 -5.52 -16.57 12.70
C ASN A 79 -4.86 -16.56 11.32
N PHE A 80 -5.63 -16.73 10.25
CA PHE A 80 -5.10 -16.70 8.89
C PHE A 80 -6.09 -16.10 7.90
N VAL A 81 -5.55 -15.58 6.79
CA VAL A 81 -6.29 -15.25 5.57
C VAL A 81 -5.53 -15.78 4.36
N VAL A 82 -6.26 -16.40 3.43
CA VAL A 82 -5.73 -16.90 2.16
C VAL A 82 -6.14 -15.95 1.05
N LEU A 83 -5.14 -15.43 0.34
CA LEU A 83 -5.27 -14.42 -0.70
C LEU A 83 -4.66 -14.92 -2.01
N GLN A 84 -5.02 -14.29 -3.11
CA GLN A 84 -4.28 -14.43 -4.36
C GLN A 84 -2.82 -14.00 -4.12
N HIS A 85 -1.87 -14.87 -4.50
CA HIS A 85 -0.46 -14.51 -4.48
C HIS A 85 -0.13 -13.63 -5.69
N VAL A 86 0.37 -12.43 -5.43
CA VAL A 86 0.83 -11.50 -6.47
C VAL A 86 2.33 -11.71 -6.64
N ASN A 87 2.72 -12.42 -7.69
CA ASN A 87 4.13 -12.67 -7.99
C ASN A 87 4.73 -11.48 -8.76
N GLY A 88 5.76 -10.87 -8.19
CA GLY A 88 6.40 -9.68 -8.75
C GLY A 88 7.50 -9.13 -7.86
N TYR A 89 7.93 -7.93 -8.19
CA TYR A 89 8.90 -7.15 -7.44
C TYR A 89 8.19 -5.98 -6.75
N ASP A 90 8.59 -5.63 -5.54
CA ASP A 90 8.14 -4.37 -4.98
C ASP A 90 8.72 -3.16 -5.75
N LEU A 91 8.08 -2.01 -5.55
CA LEU A 91 8.38 -0.82 -6.35
C LEU A 91 9.85 -0.38 -6.22
N ILE A 92 10.42 -0.41 -5.01
CA ILE A 92 11.79 0.05 -4.80
C ILE A 92 12.80 -0.99 -5.26
N ASP A 93 12.58 -2.27 -4.99
CA ASP A 93 13.45 -3.34 -5.48
C ASP A 93 13.48 -3.36 -7.02
N TYR A 94 12.34 -3.08 -7.67
CA TYR A 94 12.28 -2.97 -9.13
C TYR A 94 13.17 -1.87 -9.68
N PHE A 95 13.28 -0.71 -9.00
CA PHE A 95 14.07 0.43 -9.46
C PHE A 95 15.47 0.53 -8.84
N ASN A 96 15.79 -0.24 -7.81
CA ASN A 96 17.11 -0.15 -7.15
C ASN A 96 18.28 -0.46 -8.06
N GLU A 97 18.14 -1.42 -8.97
CA GLU A 97 19.17 -1.81 -9.92
C GLU A 97 19.19 -0.94 -11.19
N LYS A 98 18.19 -0.06 -11.36
CA LYS A 98 18.08 0.79 -12.53
C LYS A 98 18.82 2.12 -12.33
N ASN A 99 19.54 2.55 -13.35
CA ASN A 99 20.07 3.91 -13.40
C ASN A 99 18.95 4.85 -13.90
N ILE A 100 18.39 5.67 -13.01
CA ILE A 100 17.30 6.61 -13.33
C ILE A 100 17.70 7.75 -14.26
N GLU A 101 19.00 7.90 -14.55
CA GLU A 101 19.50 8.86 -15.53
C GLU A 101 19.60 8.26 -16.95
N GLN A 102 19.34 6.94 -17.10
CA GLN A 102 19.33 6.31 -18.42
C GLN A 102 18.10 6.75 -19.21
N PRO A 103 18.24 6.93 -20.54
CA PRO A 103 17.11 7.20 -21.43
C PRO A 103 16.02 6.13 -21.28
N GLY A 104 14.77 6.56 -21.21
CA GLY A 104 13.61 5.69 -21.07
C GLY A 104 13.25 5.27 -19.64
N THR A 105 14.12 5.47 -18.65
CA THR A 105 13.77 5.14 -17.25
C THR A 105 12.68 6.07 -16.70
N ILE A 106 12.70 7.35 -17.06
CA ILE A 106 11.65 8.31 -16.67
C ILE A 106 10.30 7.89 -17.28
N ASP A 107 10.26 7.53 -18.56
CA ASP A 107 9.05 7.05 -19.24
C ASP A 107 8.50 5.79 -18.57
N GLU A 108 9.39 4.88 -18.14
CA GLU A 108 8.99 3.68 -17.39
C GLU A 108 8.40 4.03 -16.03
N ILE A 109 8.98 4.99 -15.31
CA ILE A 109 8.43 5.49 -14.03
C ILE A 109 7.04 6.07 -14.26
N ILE A 110 6.88 6.97 -15.25
CA ILE A 110 5.59 7.56 -15.60
C ILE A 110 4.57 6.46 -15.92
N LYS A 111 4.94 5.52 -16.78
CA LYS A 111 4.08 4.38 -17.15
C LYS A 111 3.63 3.58 -15.93
N LEU A 112 4.53 3.21 -15.03
CA LEU A 112 4.19 2.42 -13.84
C LEU A 112 3.29 3.20 -12.88
N PHE A 113 3.59 4.48 -12.62
CA PHE A 113 2.75 5.32 -11.78
C PHE A 113 1.38 5.59 -12.39
N THR A 114 1.28 5.64 -13.72
CA THR A 114 -0.01 5.68 -14.43
C THR A 114 -0.84 4.42 -14.15
N THR A 115 -0.21 3.23 -14.08
CA THR A 115 -0.93 1.98 -13.79
C THR A 115 -1.42 1.85 -12.35
N ILE A 116 -0.83 2.59 -11.40
CA ILE A 116 -1.29 2.64 -10.00
C ILE A 116 -2.65 3.35 -9.90
N CYS A 117 -2.92 4.28 -10.81
CA CYS A 117 -4.13 5.10 -10.74
C CYS A 117 -5.42 4.30 -10.90
N ASP A 118 -5.43 3.23 -11.71
CA ASP A 118 -6.64 2.45 -11.97
C ASP A 118 -7.16 1.73 -10.71
N PRO A 119 -6.36 0.91 -10.02
CA PRO A 119 -6.82 0.25 -8.80
C PRO A 119 -7.10 1.25 -7.65
N LEU A 120 -6.37 2.38 -7.58
CA LEU A 120 -6.67 3.43 -6.60
C LEU A 120 -7.99 4.11 -6.87
N GLN A 121 -8.26 4.53 -8.12
CA GLN A 121 -9.53 5.14 -8.47
C GLN A 121 -10.70 4.18 -8.24
N TYR A 122 -10.51 2.89 -8.57
CA TYR A 122 -11.50 1.87 -8.28
C TYR A 122 -11.80 1.77 -6.78
N LEU A 123 -10.77 1.73 -5.93
CA LEU A 123 -10.89 1.68 -4.47
C LEU A 123 -11.60 2.93 -3.93
N HIS A 124 -11.17 4.12 -4.39
CA HIS A 124 -11.75 5.41 -3.98
C HIS A 124 -13.23 5.55 -4.41
N ASN A 125 -13.60 5.04 -5.58
CA ASN A 125 -15.00 5.01 -6.03
C ASN A 125 -15.90 4.09 -5.15
N LYS A 126 -15.30 3.15 -4.43
CA LYS A 126 -15.97 2.34 -3.40
C LYS A 126 -15.97 3.02 -2.02
N ASN A 127 -15.49 4.27 -1.92
CA ASN A 127 -15.31 5.05 -0.70
C ASN A 127 -14.33 4.41 0.31
N TYR A 128 -13.32 3.70 -0.17
CA TYR A 128 -12.24 3.16 0.66
C TYR A 128 -10.93 3.88 0.37
N ILE A 129 -10.08 3.98 1.39
CA ILE A 129 -8.70 4.47 1.35
C ILE A 129 -7.82 3.30 1.73
N HIS A 130 -6.71 3.10 1.03
CA HIS A 130 -5.73 2.06 1.37
C HIS A 130 -5.00 2.35 2.69
N CYS A 131 -4.66 3.62 2.93
CA CYS A 131 -4.02 4.16 4.13
C CYS A 131 -2.59 3.70 4.41
N ASP A 132 -2.05 2.72 3.69
CA ASP A 132 -0.70 2.18 3.94
C ASP A 132 0.07 1.92 2.64
N LEU A 133 -0.02 2.84 1.68
CA LEU A 133 0.79 2.72 0.46
C LEU A 133 2.27 2.95 0.78
N LYS A 134 3.08 1.93 0.52
CA LYS A 134 4.53 1.90 0.68
C LYS A 134 5.14 0.95 -0.36
N PRO A 135 6.47 0.94 -0.56
CA PRO A 135 7.08 0.12 -1.62
C PRO A 135 6.61 -1.32 -1.64
N GLY A 136 6.64 -2.01 -0.49
CA GLY A 136 6.24 -3.41 -0.37
C GLY A 136 4.75 -3.70 -0.62
N HIS A 137 3.89 -2.66 -0.74
CA HIS A 137 2.46 -2.81 -1.04
C HIS A 137 2.09 -2.46 -2.49
N LEU A 138 3.10 -2.11 -3.31
CA LEU A 138 2.99 -1.87 -4.75
C LEU A 138 3.85 -2.91 -5.49
N ILE A 139 3.21 -3.97 -5.98
CA ILE A 139 3.91 -5.08 -6.62
C ILE A 139 3.81 -4.96 -8.14
N ILE A 140 4.95 -4.81 -8.81
CA ILE A 140 5.05 -4.86 -10.27
C ILE A 140 5.01 -6.32 -10.69
N THR A 141 3.88 -6.75 -11.25
CA THR A 141 3.63 -8.16 -11.56
C THR A 141 4.48 -8.63 -12.73
N GLN A 142 5.14 -9.76 -12.59
CA GLN A 142 5.97 -10.34 -13.66
C GLN A 142 5.17 -10.66 -14.93
N LYS A 143 3.89 -11.05 -14.77
CA LYS A 143 3.05 -11.50 -15.87
C LYS A 143 2.56 -10.35 -16.77
N THR A 144 2.21 -9.20 -16.19
CA THR A 144 1.56 -8.10 -16.91
C THR A 144 2.39 -6.83 -16.96
N GLY A 145 3.39 -6.69 -16.08
CA GLY A 145 4.12 -5.44 -15.88
C GLY A 145 3.29 -4.32 -15.24
N LEU A 146 2.07 -4.63 -14.78
CA LEU A 146 1.21 -3.66 -14.09
C LEU A 146 1.48 -3.67 -12.59
N VAL A 147 1.22 -2.56 -11.93
CA VAL A 147 1.33 -2.46 -10.47
C VAL A 147 0.06 -2.96 -9.82
N SER A 148 0.16 -3.95 -8.94
CA SER A 148 -0.92 -4.42 -8.08
C SER A 148 -0.81 -3.82 -6.69
N LEU A 149 -1.95 -3.41 -6.13
CA LEU A 149 -2.06 -3.01 -4.72
C LEU A 149 -2.25 -4.26 -3.86
N VAL A 150 -1.45 -4.39 -2.80
CA VAL A 150 -1.57 -5.50 -1.84
C VAL A 150 -1.59 -4.98 -0.42
N ASP A 151 -2.00 -5.83 0.53
CA ASP A 151 -2.04 -5.52 1.98
C ASP A 151 -3.06 -4.44 2.36
N PHE A 152 -4.34 -4.84 2.41
CA PHE A 152 -5.48 -3.97 2.75
C PHE A 152 -5.82 -3.95 4.25
N GLU A 153 -4.90 -4.41 5.11
CA GLU A 153 -5.14 -4.52 6.56
C GLU A 153 -5.49 -3.16 7.20
N LEU A 154 -4.83 -2.08 6.76
CA LEU A 154 -5.08 -0.72 7.25
C LEU A 154 -6.13 0.06 6.46
N ALA A 155 -6.74 -0.55 5.45
CA ALA A 155 -7.75 0.13 4.65
C ALA A 155 -8.98 0.50 5.49
N ILE A 156 -9.53 1.69 5.21
CA ILE A 156 -10.69 2.28 5.92
C ILE A 156 -11.68 2.89 4.93
N LYS A 157 -12.90 3.17 5.37
CA LYS A 157 -13.84 3.99 4.61
C LYS A 157 -13.50 5.47 4.72
N PHE A 158 -13.95 6.25 3.74
CA PHE A 158 -13.81 7.72 3.78
C PHE A 158 -14.41 8.29 5.07
N GLY A 159 -13.62 9.09 5.76
CA GLY A 159 -14.01 9.72 7.02
C GLY A 159 -13.90 8.83 8.26
N ASP A 160 -13.44 7.60 8.13
CA ASP A 160 -13.14 6.75 9.29
C ASP A 160 -11.80 7.12 9.93
N ILE A 161 -11.56 6.55 11.10
CA ILE A 161 -10.33 6.73 11.89
C ILE A 161 -9.30 5.70 11.43
N ILE A 162 -8.03 6.14 11.32
CA ILE A 162 -6.92 5.25 10.99
C ILE A 162 -6.77 4.11 12.00
N LYS A 163 -6.46 2.91 11.50
CA LYS A 163 -6.10 1.73 12.30
C LYS A 163 -4.62 1.71 12.69
N GLY A 164 -3.78 2.28 11.83
CA GLY A 164 -2.34 2.38 11.95
C GLY A 164 -1.75 3.22 10.83
N ILE A 165 -0.44 3.42 10.82
CA ILE A 165 0.29 4.11 9.76
C ILE A 165 1.71 3.60 9.60
N SER A 166 2.24 3.63 8.38
CA SER A 166 3.69 3.61 8.09
C SER A 166 4.19 5.06 8.00
N ARG A 167 4.87 5.53 9.07
CA ARG A 167 5.19 6.96 9.25
C ARG A 167 5.94 7.60 8.08
N GLU A 168 6.80 6.85 7.41
CA GLU A 168 7.62 7.34 6.30
C GLU A 168 6.77 7.67 5.05
N TYR A 169 5.59 7.02 4.92
CA TYR A 169 4.70 7.18 3.77
C TYR A 169 3.35 7.78 4.15
N ALA A 170 3.19 8.18 5.42
CA ALA A 170 1.93 8.75 5.91
C ALA A 170 1.74 10.19 5.44
N SER A 171 0.52 10.52 5.08
CA SER A 171 0.11 11.88 4.77
C SER A 171 0.07 12.78 6.02
N PRO A 172 0.15 14.12 5.85
CA PRO A 172 0.06 15.06 6.97
C PRO A 172 -1.21 14.88 7.81
N GLU A 173 -2.35 14.63 7.16
CA GLU A 173 -3.65 14.42 7.83
C GLU A 173 -3.69 13.09 8.61
N GLN A 174 -3.01 12.03 8.15
CA GLN A 174 -2.84 10.80 8.94
C GLN A 174 -1.98 11.03 10.18
N LEU A 175 -0.89 11.77 10.04
CA LEU A 175 0.00 12.14 11.16
C LEU A 175 -0.73 13.02 12.18
N GLN A 176 -1.54 13.98 11.70
CA GLN A 176 -2.38 14.81 12.55
C GLN A 176 -3.42 13.98 13.31
N MET A 177 -4.09 13.06 12.63
CA MET A 177 -5.06 12.15 13.26
C MET A 177 -4.37 11.26 14.30
N LEU A 178 -3.18 10.72 14.01
CA LEU A 178 -2.42 9.94 14.99
C LEU A 178 -2.04 10.74 16.23
N ALA A 179 -1.60 12.00 16.04
CA ALA A 179 -1.28 12.89 17.17
C ALA A 179 -2.53 13.14 18.03
N TYR A 180 -3.64 13.47 17.39
CA TYR A 180 -4.92 13.67 18.08
C TYR A 180 -5.37 12.43 18.87
N LEU A 181 -5.23 11.22 18.28
CA LEU A 181 -5.58 9.96 18.92
C LEU A 181 -4.73 9.66 20.17
N LYS A 182 -3.47 10.12 20.20
CA LYS A 182 -2.56 9.95 21.35
C LYS A 182 -2.90 10.88 22.51
N ASP A 183 -3.28 12.13 22.19
CA ASP A 183 -3.47 13.18 23.19
C ASP A 183 -4.91 13.30 23.69
N ARG A 184 -5.85 12.53 23.10
CA ARG A 184 -7.28 12.64 23.41
C ARG A 184 -7.61 12.24 24.84
N PRO A 185 -8.57 12.95 25.48
CA PRO A 185 -9.20 12.49 26.72
C PRO A 185 -9.91 11.14 26.50
N ARG A 186 -9.89 10.25 27.50
CA ARG A 186 -10.53 8.91 27.43
C ARG A 186 -12.02 8.92 27.01
N LYS A 187 -12.68 10.08 27.01
CA LYS A 187 -14.11 10.26 26.70
C LYS A 187 -14.42 10.89 25.34
N ALA A 188 -13.41 11.18 24.50
CA ALA A 188 -13.66 11.73 23.15
C ALA A 188 -14.31 10.68 22.25
N HIS A 189 -15.45 11.03 21.61
CA HIS A 189 -16.15 10.14 20.69
C HIS A 189 -15.49 10.12 19.31
N HIS A 190 -15.52 8.97 18.63
CA HIS A 190 -14.96 8.79 17.27
C HIS A 190 -15.54 9.81 16.26
N LYS A 191 -16.82 10.18 16.39
CA LYS A 191 -17.48 11.14 15.50
C LYS A 191 -16.87 12.55 15.54
N ASP A 192 -16.31 12.97 16.69
CA ASP A 192 -15.72 14.30 16.82
C ASP A 192 -14.39 14.44 16.08
N ILE A 193 -13.67 13.32 15.93
CA ILE A 193 -12.38 13.26 15.25
C ILE A 193 -12.56 13.35 13.73
N SER A 194 -13.45 12.53 13.19
CA SER A 194 -13.72 12.50 11.75
C SER A 194 -14.38 13.78 11.22
N ALA A 195 -15.02 14.56 12.11
CA ALA A 195 -15.53 15.88 11.76
C ALA A 195 -14.42 16.93 11.63
N THR A 196 -13.29 16.75 12.34
CA THR A 196 -12.16 17.70 12.35
C THR A 196 -11.09 17.34 11.33
N ILE A 197 -10.78 16.04 11.19
CA ILE A 197 -9.74 15.52 10.29
C ILE A 197 -10.39 14.45 9.40
N ARG A 198 -10.76 14.85 8.19
CA ARG A 198 -11.40 13.96 7.23
C ARG A 198 -10.36 13.35 6.30
N LEU A 199 -10.29 12.02 6.28
CA LEU A 199 -9.50 11.26 5.33
C LEU A 199 -10.34 10.87 4.12
N ASP A 200 -9.77 10.98 2.93
CA ASP A 200 -10.36 10.58 1.65
C ASP A 200 -9.26 10.07 0.70
N GLY A 201 -9.59 9.85 -0.57
CA GLY A 201 -8.64 9.33 -1.56
C GLY A 201 -7.37 10.17 -1.73
N LYS A 202 -7.40 11.47 -1.40
CA LYS A 202 -6.20 12.32 -1.46
C LYS A 202 -5.12 11.93 -0.42
N THR A 203 -5.52 11.20 0.61
CA THR A 203 -4.59 10.62 1.59
C THR A 203 -3.65 9.62 0.91
N ASP A 204 -4.17 8.70 0.10
CA ASP A 204 -3.36 7.76 -0.68
C ASP A 204 -2.52 8.48 -1.75
N LEU A 205 -3.05 9.54 -2.37
CA LEU A 205 -2.32 10.31 -3.37
C LEU A 205 -1.07 10.99 -2.80
N TYR A 206 -1.09 11.44 -1.56
CA TYR A 206 0.11 11.93 -0.90
C TYR A 206 1.17 10.84 -0.77
N SER A 207 0.77 9.63 -0.37
CA SER A 207 1.69 8.47 -0.29
C SER A 207 2.25 8.10 -1.67
N VAL A 208 1.44 8.19 -2.73
CA VAL A 208 1.91 8.03 -4.12
C VAL A 208 2.96 9.10 -4.46
N GLY A 209 2.77 10.34 -4.04
CA GLY A 209 3.75 11.42 -4.20
C GLY A 209 5.08 11.13 -3.51
N LEU A 210 5.05 10.59 -2.27
CA LEU A 210 6.25 10.18 -1.55
C LEU A 210 7.00 9.05 -2.28
N LEU A 211 6.28 8.07 -2.81
CA LEU A 211 6.84 6.96 -3.56
C LEU A 211 7.43 7.42 -4.90
N LEU A 212 6.73 8.28 -5.63
CA LEU A 212 7.22 8.88 -6.88
C LEU A 212 8.50 9.67 -6.64
N TYR A 213 8.50 10.54 -5.62
CA TYR A 213 9.70 11.26 -5.22
C TYR A 213 10.88 10.34 -4.90
N GLN A 214 10.62 9.28 -4.12
CA GLN A 214 11.66 8.33 -3.74
C GLN A 214 12.23 7.58 -4.94
N VAL A 215 11.39 7.17 -5.90
CA VAL A 215 11.85 6.52 -7.14
C VAL A 215 12.67 7.48 -8.00
N LEU A 216 12.23 8.75 -8.15
CA LEU A 216 12.90 9.76 -8.96
C LEU A 216 14.24 10.22 -8.38
N THR A 217 14.38 10.24 -7.05
CA THR A 217 15.53 10.86 -6.37
C THR A 217 16.38 9.89 -5.56
N LYS A 218 15.88 8.68 -5.29
CA LYS A 218 16.43 7.71 -4.32
C LYS A 218 16.55 8.27 -2.90
N LYS A 219 15.76 9.29 -2.57
CA LYS A 219 15.74 9.95 -1.26
C LYS A 219 14.33 10.01 -0.69
N ILE A 220 14.23 10.26 0.60
CA ILE A 220 12.95 10.41 1.31
C ILE A 220 12.59 11.90 1.38
N TRP A 221 11.41 12.27 0.86
CA TRP A 221 10.93 13.65 0.81
C TRP A 221 10.90 14.35 2.17
N GLN A 222 10.49 13.64 3.22
CA GLN A 222 10.33 14.22 4.56
C GLN A 222 11.63 14.81 5.14
N THR A 223 12.78 14.31 4.71
CA THR A 223 14.11 14.78 5.15
C THR A 223 14.69 15.82 4.22
N GLU A 224 14.52 15.69 2.92
CA GLU A 224 15.21 16.52 1.92
C GLU A 224 14.40 17.75 1.50
N LYS A 225 13.09 17.57 1.20
CA LYS A 225 12.17 18.60 0.67
C LYS A 225 12.75 19.42 -0.50
N THR A 226 13.69 18.83 -1.21
CA THR A 226 14.34 19.42 -2.37
C THR A 226 13.59 19.02 -3.62
N PRO A 227 13.26 19.93 -4.56
CA PRO A 227 12.58 19.57 -5.81
C PRO A 227 13.31 18.43 -6.54
N PRO A 228 12.58 17.47 -7.13
CA PRO A 228 13.17 16.31 -7.80
C PRO A 228 14.22 16.65 -8.85
N SER A 229 14.00 17.67 -9.69
CA SER A 229 14.93 18.08 -10.74
C SER A 229 16.28 18.62 -10.23
N GLN A 230 16.31 19.14 -9.00
CA GLN A 230 17.56 19.59 -8.37
C GLN A 230 18.45 18.42 -7.92
N ILE A 231 17.86 17.24 -7.72
CA ILE A 231 18.57 16.01 -7.33
C ILE A 231 18.86 15.17 -8.57
N ASN A 232 17.87 15.00 -9.44
CA ASN A 232 17.97 14.26 -10.69
C ASN A 232 17.57 15.14 -11.88
N ARG A 233 18.57 15.62 -12.63
CA ARG A 233 18.38 16.54 -13.77
C ARG A 233 17.62 15.91 -14.96
N SER A 234 17.42 14.59 -14.95
CA SER A 234 16.62 13.91 -15.98
C SER A 234 15.12 14.03 -15.75
N VAL A 235 14.69 14.54 -14.60
CA VAL A 235 13.28 14.73 -14.28
C VAL A 235 12.73 15.93 -15.05
N PRO A 236 11.73 15.73 -15.96
CA PRO A 236 11.07 16.83 -16.65
C PRO A 236 10.34 17.75 -15.66
N GLN A 237 10.20 19.02 -16.03
CA GLN A 237 9.52 20.01 -15.20
C GLN A 237 8.07 19.60 -14.91
N GLU A 238 7.37 19.06 -15.89
CA GLU A 238 5.98 18.64 -15.77
C GLU A 238 5.84 17.50 -14.74
N LEU A 239 6.78 16.55 -14.71
CA LEU A 239 6.79 15.46 -13.73
C LEU A 239 7.14 15.95 -12.32
N GLU A 240 8.02 16.94 -12.21
CA GLU A 240 8.31 17.63 -10.93
C GLU A 240 7.04 18.32 -10.41
N GLU A 241 6.33 19.08 -11.24
CA GLU A 241 5.11 19.78 -10.86
C GLU A 241 4.03 18.79 -10.38
N VAL A 242 3.84 17.68 -11.08
CA VAL A 242 2.92 16.59 -10.66
C VAL A 242 3.36 16.02 -9.30
N THR A 243 4.66 15.72 -9.14
CA THR A 243 5.19 15.16 -7.89
C THR A 243 4.95 16.11 -6.72
N LEU A 244 5.26 17.39 -6.88
CA LEU A 244 5.09 18.40 -5.83
C LEU A 244 3.63 18.67 -5.51
N SER A 245 2.73 18.63 -6.52
CA SER A 245 1.29 18.78 -6.29
C SER A 245 0.69 17.62 -5.49
N LEU A 246 1.22 16.40 -5.63
CA LEU A 246 0.84 15.27 -4.77
C LEU A 246 1.32 15.47 -3.33
N LEU A 247 2.46 16.13 -3.13
CA LEU A 247 3.09 16.37 -1.83
C LEU A 247 2.61 17.66 -1.13
N GLU A 248 1.57 18.30 -1.67
CA GLU A 248 0.92 19.44 -1.02
C GLU A 248 0.39 19.07 0.36
N THR A 249 0.83 19.84 1.36
CA THR A 249 0.42 19.64 2.75
C THR A 249 -1.06 19.98 2.94
N ASN A 250 -1.50 21.04 2.27
CA ASN A 250 -2.92 21.40 2.24
C ASN A 250 -3.67 20.49 1.25
N VAL A 251 -4.54 19.64 1.77
CA VAL A 251 -5.37 18.70 0.99
C VAL A 251 -6.18 19.39 -0.13
N ALA A 252 -6.56 20.66 0.07
CA ALA A 252 -7.33 21.42 -0.94
C ALA A 252 -6.50 21.71 -2.21
N ASN A 253 -5.19 21.87 -2.09
CA ASN A 253 -4.27 22.17 -3.18
C ASN A 253 -3.72 20.93 -3.88
N ARG A 254 -3.90 19.74 -3.27
CA ARG A 254 -3.42 18.46 -3.81
C ARG A 254 -4.26 18.02 -5.00
N ILE A 255 -3.67 17.32 -5.97
CA ILE A 255 -4.39 16.60 -7.03
C ILE A 255 -5.62 15.92 -6.45
N SER A 256 -6.77 16.06 -7.08
CA SER A 256 -8.07 15.77 -6.47
C SER A 256 -8.47 14.30 -6.52
N SER A 257 -7.93 13.53 -7.49
CA SER A 257 -8.28 12.13 -7.71
C SER A 257 -7.17 11.35 -8.43
N ALA A 258 -7.22 10.03 -8.36
CA ALA A 258 -6.32 9.18 -9.12
C ALA A 258 -6.54 9.30 -10.64
N ASP A 259 -7.76 9.58 -11.09
CA ASP A 259 -8.06 9.88 -12.51
C ASP A 259 -7.39 11.18 -12.98
N GLU A 260 -7.38 12.22 -12.15
CA GLU A 260 -6.66 13.46 -12.47
C GLU A 260 -5.16 13.22 -12.52
N LEU A 261 -4.61 12.50 -11.57
CA LEU A 261 -3.21 12.08 -11.58
C LEU A 261 -2.87 11.29 -12.86
N LYS A 262 -3.72 10.34 -13.25
CA LYS A 262 -3.54 9.55 -14.48
C LYS A 262 -3.46 10.42 -15.71
N LYS A 263 -4.34 11.41 -15.83
CA LYS A 263 -4.36 12.37 -16.95
C LYS A 263 -3.08 13.21 -16.96
N ALA A 264 -2.68 13.74 -15.79
CA ALA A 264 -1.47 14.54 -15.68
C ALA A 264 -0.21 13.74 -16.10
N LEU A 265 -0.06 12.50 -15.59
CA LEU A 265 1.06 11.62 -15.97
C LEU A 265 1.04 11.23 -17.47
N SER A 266 -0.15 11.02 -18.04
CA SER A 266 -0.30 10.62 -19.46
C SER A 266 -0.06 11.79 -20.42
N SER A 267 0.02 13.01 -19.95
CA SER A 267 0.30 14.21 -20.78
C SER A 267 1.78 14.57 -20.86
N ILE A 268 2.62 13.91 -20.06
CA ILE A 268 4.08 14.06 -20.05
C ILE A 268 4.70 13.12 -21.08
#